data_354fd794006134ddaf10b12585b3d591
#
_entry.id   354fd794006134ddaf10b12585b3d591
#
_cell.length_a   1.000
_cell.length_b   1.000
_cell.length_c   1.000
_cell.angle_alpha   90.00
_cell.angle_beta   90.00
_cell.angle_gamma   90.00
#
_symmetry.space_group_name_H-M   'P 1'
#
loop_
_entity.id
_entity.type
_entity.pdbx_description
1 polymer ?
#
loop_
_entity_poly.entity_id
_entity_poly.type
_entity_poly.pdbx_seq_one_letter_code
_entity_poly.pdbx_strand_id
1 'polypeptide(L)'
;EDHLKFLISKYRSFILKQRYSDLKKFIPESNFSTICLDLMEVPAISGEPCEGGVYLRTTKKVPFMMGIKQPRVYPVDYYQGEITYISRDRMKYVGFNKYLSNIIYCSLAPDNYIYFKSSNPQYLYLEKVRITALFSDAEETFGLQCDEDGQICELLDSDFPLESALVPPLVELVVKELRGPEYSPEDKVNDANDNLSNVSTK
;
A
#
# COMPACT_ATOMS: atom_id res chain seq x y z
N GLU A 1 22.27 -3.49 5.40
CA GLU A 1 21.45 -2.67 4.48
C GLU A 1 20.00 -3.10 4.51
N ASP A 2 19.68 -4.36 4.27
CA ASP A 2 18.30 -4.88 4.21
C ASP A 2 17.51 -4.68 5.52
N HIS A 3 18.18 -4.81 6.66
CA HIS A 3 17.57 -4.54 7.96
C HIS A 3 17.18 -3.07 8.11
N LEU A 4 17.99 -2.13 7.62
CA LEU A 4 17.68 -0.71 7.66
C LEU A 4 16.48 -0.39 6.76
N LYS A 5 16.44 -0.94 5.56
CA LYS A 5 15.31 -0.77 4.63
C LYS A 5 14.01 -1.30 5.24
N PHE A 6 14.07 -2.48 5.85
CA PHE A 6 12.93 -3.06 6.57
C PHE A 6 12.44 -2.13 7.69
N LEU A 7 13.35 -1.56 8.50
CA LEU A 7 12.96 -0.63 9.58
C LEU A 7 12.33 0.65 9.03
N ILE A 8 12.88 1.20 7.96
CA ILE A 8 12.33 2.40 7.30
C ILE A 8 10.91 2.12 6.81
N SER A 9 10.68 1.00 6.14
CA SER A 9 9.36 0.61 5.63
C SER A 9 8.35 0.37 6.77
N LYS A 10 8.77 -0.34 7.81
CA LYS A 10 7.99 -0.59 9.03
C LYS A 10 7.55 0.71 9.70
N TYR A 11 8.47 1.62 9.96
CA TYR A 11 8.17 2.87 10.65
C TYR A 11 7.44 3.88 9.77
N ARG A 12 7.70 3.91 8.46
CA ARG A 12 6.88 4.67 7.52
C ARG A 12 5.41 4.26 7.61
N SER A 13 5.13 2.97 7.52
CA SER A 13 3.77 2.44 7.63
C SER A 13 3.11 2.77 8.97
N PHE A 14 3.88 2.68 10.06
CA PHE A 14 3.40 3.04 11.39
C PHE A 14 3.01 4.51 11.50
N ILE A 15 3.88 5.43 11.06
CA ILE A 15 3.65 6.88 11.10
C ILE A 15 2.45 7.26 10.23
N LEU A 16 2.36 6.74 9.01
CA LEU A 16 1.24 7.00 8.12
C LEU A 16 -0.08 6.53 8.73
N LYS A 17 -0.10 5.33 9.32
CA LYS A 17 -1.28 4.80 10.00
C LYS A 17 -1.67 5.65 11.22
N GLN A 18 -0.71 6.07 12.03
CA GLN A 18 -0.95 6.90 13.20
C GLN A 18 -1.50 8.30 12.81
N ARG A 19 -0.88 8.93 11.80
CA ARG A 19 -1.23 10.29 11.39
C ARG A 19 -2.55 10.38 10.64
N TYR A 20 -2.83 9.40 9.79
CA TYR A 20 -3.98 9.40 8.87
C TYR A 20 -5.04 8.34 9.20
N SER A 21 -5.07 7.83 10.42
CA SER A 21 -6.14 6.93 10.88
C SER A 21 -7.54 7.57 10.82
N ASP A 22 -7.62 8.89 10.91
CA ASP A 22 -8.87 9.63 10.73
C ASP A 22 -9.13 9.83 9.22
N LEU A 23 -10.20 9.22 8.73
CA LEU A 23 -10.63 9.27 7.33
C LEU A 23 -10.92 10.68 6.80
N LYS A 24 -11.11 11.67 7.69
CA LYS A 24 -11.36 13.06 7.32
C LYS A 24 -10.09 13.84 7.03
N LYS A 25 -8.92 13.35 7.43
CA LYS A 25 -7.66 14.02 7.16
C LYS A 25 -7.28 13.90 5.69
N PHE A 26 -6.85 15.01 5.13
CA PHE A 26 -6.24 15.02 3.80
C PHE A 26 -4.88 14.34 3.85
N ILE A 27 -4.65 13.44 2.90
CA ILE A 27 -3.37 12.76 2.74
C ILE A 27 -2.67 13.39 1.53
N PRO A 28 -1.48 13.99 1.72
CA PRO A 28 -0.70 14.56 0.62
C PRO A 28 -0.36 13.51 -0.45
N GLU A 29 -0.36 13.93 -1.70
CA GLU A 29 -0.06 13.05 -2.84
C GLU A 29 1.36 12.44 -2.77
N SER A 30 2.31 13.13 -2.14
CA SER A 30 3.69 12.63 -1.94
C SER A 30 3.78 11.33 -1.13
N ASN A 31 2.72 10.95 -0.41
CA ASN A 31 2.68 9.69 0.34
C ASN A 31 2.23 8.49 -0.50
N PHE A 32 1.64 8.75 -1.68
CA PHE A 32 1.16 7.70 -2.56
C PHE A 32 2.26 7.23 -3.50
N SER A 33 2.23 5.95 -3.83
CA SER A 33 3.01 5.41 -4.93
C SER A 33 2.09 4.96 -6.06
N THR A 34 2.60 5.01 -7.27
CA THR A 34 1.88 4.59 -8.47
C THR A 34 2.61 3.42 -9.10
N ILE A 35 1.88 2.34 -9.36
CA ILE A 35 2.38 1.14 -10.03
C ILE A 35 1.59 0.89 -11.30
N CYS A 36 2.23 0.28 -12.30
CA CYS A 36 1.59 -0.20 -13.52
C CYS A 36 1.65 -1.72 -13.59
N LEU A 37 0.51 -2.32 -13.88
CA LEU A 37 0.38 -3.77 -13.99
C LEU A 37 -0.35 -4.14 -15.27
N ASP A 38 0.21 -5.12 -15.97
CA ASP A 38 -0.45 -5.75 -17.11
C ASP A 38 -1.60 -6.62 -16.61
N LEU A 39 -2.59 -6.80 -17.47
CA LEU A 39 -3.77 -7.61 -17.21
C LEU A 39 -3.70 -8.92 -17.99
N MET A 40 -4.40 -9.92 -17.48
CA MET A 40 -4.58 -11.20 -18.15
C MET A 40 -6.00 -11.73 -17.93
N GLU A 41 -6.48 -12.48 -18.92
CA GLU A 41 -7.77 -13.15 -18.82
C GLU A 41 -7.70 -14.37 -17.90
N VAL A 42 -8.74 -14.55 -17.09
CA VAL A 42 -8.90 -15.69 -16.19
C VAL A 42 -10.33 -16.21 -16.23
N PRO A 43 -10.54 -17.53 -16.05
CA PRO A 43 -11.87 -18.13 -16.14
C PRO A 43 -12.73 -17.92 -14.89
N ALA A 44 -12.12 -17.53 -13.78
CA ALA A 44 -12.82 -17.33 -12.52
C ALA A 44 -12.12 -16.29 -11.63
N ILE A 45 -12.90 -15.67 -10.75
CA ILE A 45 -12.39 -14.80 -9.70
C ILE A 45 -12.06 -15.67 -8.49
N SER A 46 -10.86 -15.53 -7.92
CA SER A 46 -10.41 -16.29 -6.75
C SER A 46 -11.41 -16.19 -5.60
N GLY A 47 -11.91 -17.34 -5.12
CA GLY A 47 -12.86 -17.47 -4.00
C GLY A 47 -14.32 -17.11 -4.33
N GLU A 48 -14.66 -16.96 -5.59
CA GLU A 48 -16.06 -16.95 -6.06
C GLU A 48 -16.41 -18.27 -6.72
N PRO A 49 -17.69 -18.69 -6.67
CA PRO A 49 -18.13 -19.84 -7.43
C PRO A 49 -17.88 -19.59 -8.93
N CYS A 50 -17.52 -20.64 -9.66
CA CYS A 50 -17.27 -20.58 -11.10
C CYS A 50 -18.56 -20.24 -11.86
N GLU A 51 -18.87 -18.98 -11.96
CA GLU A 51 -19.94 -18.46 -12.82
C GLU A 51 -19.37 -18.29 -14.22
N GLY A 52 -19.27 -19.35 -15.00
CA GLY A 52 -18.79 -19.41 -16.39
C GLY A 52 -18.64 -18.07 -17.12
N GLY A 53 -17.54 -17.38 -16.90
CA GLY A 53 -17.25 -16.05 -17.50
C GLY A 53 -15.75 -15.86 -17.69
N VAL A 54 -15.39 -14.88 -18.50
CA VAL A 54 -14.00 -14.42 -18.66
C VAL A 54 -13.86 -13.14 -17.85
N TYR A 55 -12.85 -13.10 -17.00
CA TYR A 55 -12.53 -11.96 -16.18
C TYR A 55 -11.10 -11.50 -16.45
N LEU A 56 -10.80 -10.23 -16.17
CA LEU A 56 -9.43 -9.76 -16.16
C LEU A 56 -8.89 -9.73 -14.74
N ARG A 57 -7.61 -10.03 -14.60
CA ARG A 57 -6.87 -9.80 -13.35
C ARG A 57 -5.48 -9.27 -13.67
N THR A 58 -4.83 -8.69 -12.65
CA THR A 58 -3.43 -8.29 -12.75
C THR A 58 -2.52 -9.52 -12.94
N THR A 59 -1.48 -9.40 -13.77
CA THR A 59 -0.50 -10.49 -14.00
C THR A 59 0.38 -10.72 -12.79
N LYS A 60 0.76 -9.65 -12.09
CA LYS A 60 1.55 -9.70 -10.86
C LYS A 60 0.67 -9.41 -9.64
N LYS A 61 1.10 -9.88 -8.49
CA LYS A 61 0.48 -9.54 -7.21
C LYS A 61 0.66 -8.07 -6.91
N VAL A 62 -0.37 -7.46 -6.36
CA VAL A 62 -0.32 -6.08 -5.91
C VAL A 62 0.36 -6.05 -4.54
N PRO A 63 1.35 -5.17 -4.31
CA PRO A 63 1.93 -4.95 -3.00
C PRO A 63 0.87 -4.62 -1.96
N PHE A 64 1.16 -4.93 -0.71
CA PHE A 64 0.18 -4.76 0.36
C PHE A 64 -0.24 -3.30 0.52
N MET A 65 -1.52 -3.02 0.26
CA MET A 65 -2.10 -1.68 0.38
C MET A 65 -2.54 -1.42 1.82
N MET A 66 -2.16 -0.25 2.32
CA MET A 66 -2.65 0.23 3.62
C MET A 66 -4.14 0.60 3.46
N GLY A 67 -5.02 0.00 4.23
CA GLY A 67 -6.47 0.22 4.16
C GLY A 67 -6.96 1.61 4.61
N ILE A 68 -6.09 2.62 4.66
CA ILE A 68 -6.39 3.98 5.11
C ILE A 68 -7.24 4.72 4.08
N LYS A 69 -6.93 4.54 2.79
CA LYS A 69 -7.68 5.14 1.67
C LYS A 69 -7.84 4.12 0.55
N GLN A 70 -8.95 4.20 -0.17
CA GLN A 70 -9.18 3.35 -1.33
C GLN A 70 -8.16 3.68 -2.44
N PRO A 71 -7.65 2.67 -3.15
CA PRO A 71 -6.78 2.89 -4.29
C PRO A 71 -7.54 3.58 -5.42
N ARG A 72 -6.84 4.38 -6.19
CA ARG A 72 -7.31 4.94 -7.45
C ARG A 72 -6.76 4.07 -8.58
N VAL A 73 -7.63 3.59 -9.44
CA VAL A 73 -7.27 2.70 -10.54
C VAL A 73 -7.69 3.33 -11.86
N TYR A 74 -6.75 3.45 -12.77
CA TYR A 74 -6.97 4.04 -14.10
C TYR A 74 -6.46 3.08 -15.18
N PRO A 75 -7.14 2.99 -16.33
CA PRO A 75 -6.56 2.33 -17.51
C PRO A 75 -5.40 3.16 -18.04
N VAL A 76 -4.37 2.51 -18.56
CA VAL A 76 -3.23 3.19 -19.19
C VAL A 76 -3.54 3.51 -20.66
N ASP A 77 -4.16 2.55 -21.37
CA ASP A 77 -4.32 2.58 -22.83
C ASP A 77 -5.67 3.14 -23.28
N TYR A 78 -6.56 3.46 -22.36
CA TYR A 78 -7.91 3.95 -22.66
C TYR A 78 -8.17 5.30 -22.01
N TYR A 79 -8.81 6.21 -22.77
CA TYR A 79 -9.34 7.49 -22.25
C TYR A 79 -10.59 7.32 -21.37
N GLN A 80 -10.82 6.15 -20.84
CA GLN A 80 -11.89 5.94 -19.85
C GLN A 80 -11.47 6.51 -18.51
N GLY A 81 -12.48 6.98 -17.77
CA GLY A 81 -12.28 7.53 -16.43
C GLY A 81 -11.79 6.50 -15.42
N GLU A 82 -11.77 6.88 -14.17
CA GLU A 82 -11.35 6.02 -13.06
C GLU A 82 -12.16 4.72 -13.01
N ILE A 83 -11.47 3.59 -12.87
CA ILE A 83 -12.07 2.29 -12.63
C ILE A 83 -12.54 2.24 -11.18
N THR A 84 -13.81 1.90 -10.97
CA THR A 84 -14.41 1.96 -9.64
C THR A 84 -13.91 0.83 -8.75
N TYR A 85 -13.13 1.17 -7.72
CA TYR A 85 -12.72 0.20 -6.72
C TYR A 85 -13.85 -0.09 -5.74
N ILE A 86 -14.18 -1.34 -5.55
CA ILE A 86 -15.23 -1.80 -4.64
C ILE A 86 -14.71 -2.88 -3.70
N SER A 87 -15.42 -3.07 -2.58
CA SER A 87 -15.14 -4.21 -1.71
C SER A 87 -15.50 -5.52 -2.41
N ARG A 88 -14.76 -6.58 -2.08
CA ARG A 88 -14.96 -7.90 -2.67
C ARG A 88 -16.40 -8.39 -2.54
N ASP A 89 -17.04 -8.19 -1.39
CA ASP A 89 -18.41 -8.65 -1.15
C ASP A 89 -19.43 -8.03 -2.11
N ARG A 90 -19.12 -6.85 -2.65
CA ARG A 90 -19.95 -6.17 -3.65
C ARG A 90 -19.69 -6.65 -5.07
N MET A 91 -18.57 -7.28 -5.34
CA MET A 91 -18.16 -7.70 -6.69
C MET A 91 -19.17 -8.66 -7.32
N LYS A 92 -19.76 -9.54 -6.54
CA LYS A 92 -20.82 -10.48 -6.98
C LYS A 92 -22.10 -9.81 -7.47
N TYR A 93 -22.39 -8.58 -7.03
CA TYR A 93 -23.60 -7.85 -7.42
C TYR A 93 -23.39 -6.91 -8.61
N VAL A 94 -22.18 -6.83 -9.12
CA VAL A 94 -21.84 -6.00 -10.28
C VAL A 94 -22.34 -6.66 -11.57
N GLY A 95 -22.82 -5.83 -12.49
CA GLY A 95 -23.20 -6.28 -13.82
C GLY A 95 -24.71 -6.50 -14.02
N PHE A 96 -25.52 -6.39 -12.96
CA PHE A 96 -26.96 -6.59 -13.07
C PHE A 96 -27.76 -5.33 -13.42
N ASN A 97 -27.12 -4.15 -13.35
CA ASN A 97 -27.79 -2.89 -13.65
C ASN A 97 -27.40 -2.41 -15.05
N LYS A 98 -28.37 -2.41 -15.97
CA LYS A 98 -28.18 -1.98 -17.37
C LYS A 98 -27.73 -0.52 -17.51
N TYR A 99 -28.05 0.34 -16.57
CA TYR A 99 -27.65 1.75 -16.60
C TYR A 99 -26.18 1.98 -16.19
N LEU A 100 -25.56 0.99 -15.59
CA LEU A 100 -24.17 1.03 -15.14
C LEU A 100 -23.28 0.09 -15.97
N SER A 101 -23.72 -0.29 -17.16
CA SER A 101 -23.05 -1.25 -18.02
C SER A 101 -21.65 -0.81 -18.46
N ASN A 102 -21.42 0.50 -18.56
CA ASN A 102 -20.11 1.04 -18.98
C ASN A 102 -19.11 1.23 -17.84
N ILE A 103 -19.52 0.98 -16.60
CA ILE A 103 -18.63 1.10 -15.46
C ILE A 103 -17.82 -0.18 -15.32
N ILE A 104 -16.51 -0.02 -15.23
CA ILE A 104 -15.59 -1.09 -14.89
C ILE A 104 -15.37 -1.04 -13.39
N TYR A 105 -15.52 -2.18 -12.75
CA TYR A 105 -15.31 -2.34 -11.33
C TYR A 105 -14.08 -3.19 -11.09
N CYS A 106 -13.35 -2.88 -10.03
CA CYS A 106 -12.23 -3.71 -9.60
C CYS A 106 -12.26 -3.97 -8.10
N SER A 107 -11.66 -5.07 -7.69
CA SER A 107 -11.58 -5.48 -6.28
C SER A 107 -10.31 -6.28 -6.04
N LEU A 108 -9.69 -6.08 -4.89
CA LEU A 108 -8.57 -6.90 -4.41
C LEU A 108 -9.11 -8.22 -3.86
N ALA A 109 -8.56 -9.33 -4.31
CA ALA A 109 -8.87 -10.65 -3.81
C ALA A 109 -7.85 -11.13 -2.76
N PRO A 110 -8.12 -12.19 -1.98
CA PRO A 110 -7.23 -12.69 -0.93
C PRO A 110 -5.88 -13.22 -1.45
N ASP A 111 -5.79 -13.50 -2.73
CA ASP A 111 -4.57 -13.92 -3.42
C ASP A 111 -3.65 -12.75 -3.79
N ASN A 112 -4.02 -11.52 -3.38
CA ASN A 112 -3.35 -10.25 -3.67
C ASN A 112 -3.33 -9.85 -5.15
N TYR A 113 -4.27 -10.38 -5.95
CA TYR A 113 -4.52 -9.88 -7.30
C TYR A 113 -5.75 -8.97 -7.32
N ILE A 114 -5.73 -7.98 -8.20
CA ILE A 114 -6.93 -7.18 -8.48
C ILE A 114 -7.64 -7.80 -9.67
N TYR A 115 -8.92 -8.07 -9.48
CA TYR A 115 -9.83 -8.60 -10.50
C TYR A 115 -10.75 -7.50 -10.99
N PHE A 116 -11.07 -7.57 -12.27
CA PHE A 116 -11.92 -6.60 -12.97
C PHE A 116 -13.16 -7.29 -13.48
N LYS A 117 -14.29 -6.59 -13.38
CA LYS A 117 -15.58 -7.05 -13.87
C LYS A 117 -16.39 -5.87 -14.42
N SER A 118 -17.03 -6.07 -15.55
CA SER A 118 -18.00 -5.13 -16.14
C SER A 118 -19.07 -5.90 -16.89
N SER A 119 -20.23 -5.28 -17.08
CA SER A 119 -21.28 -5.82 -17.98
C SER A 119 -20.95 -5.60 -19.44
N ASN A 120 -20.09 -4.64 -19.76
CA ASN A 120 -19.67 -4.34 -21.12
C ASN A 120 -18.44 -5.17 -21.46
N PRO A 121 -18.50 -6.12 -22.42
CA PRO A 121 -17.36 -6.97 -22.76
C PRO A 121 -16.14 -6.21 -23.30
N GLN A 122 -16.29 -4.93 -23.68
CA GLN A 122 -15.16 -4.09 -24.11
C GLN A 122 -14.10 -3.91 -23.03
N TYR A 123 -14.42 -4.13 -21.75
CA TYR A 123 -13.40 -4.07 -20.68
C TYR A 123 -12.31 -5.14 -20.84
N LEU A 124 -12.56 -6.22 -21.57
CA LEU A 124 -11.57 -7.27 -21.86
C LEU A 124 -10.41 -6.79 -22.74
N TYR A 125 -10.58 -5.65 -23.43
CA TYR A 125 -9.51 -5.03 -24.22
C TYR A 125 -8.54 -4.18 -23.38
N LEU A 126 -8.75 -4.11 -22.05
CA LEU A 126 -7.78 -3.46 -21.17
C LEU A 126 -6.52 -4.33 -21.07
N GLU A 127 -5.38 -3.77 -21.44
CA GLU A 127 -4.10 -4.46 -21.38
C GLU A 127 -3.32 -4.11 -20.11
N LYS A 128 -3.39 -2.84 -19.68
CA LYS A 128 -2.60 -2.31 -18.57
C LYS A 128 -3.40 -1.34 -17.71
N VAL A 129 -3.14 -1.38 -16.41
CA VAL A 129 -3.74 -0.45 -15.43
C VAL A 129 -2.68 0.23 -14.59
N ARG A 130 -2.98 1.48 -14.22
CA ARG A 130 -2.24 2.29 -13.27
C ARG A 130 -2.97 2.29 -11.95
N ILE A 131 -2.28 1.93 -10.87
CA ILE A 131 -2.84 1.86 -9.52
C ILE A 131 -2.06 2.81 -8.64
N THR A 132 -2.74 3.82 -8.09
CA THR A 132 -2.17 4.77 -7.12
C THR A 132 -2.76 4.48 -5.75
N ALA A 133 -1.91 4.12 -4.80
CA ALA A 133 -2.34 3.73 -3.45
C ALA A 133 -1.26 4.03 -2.40
N LEU A 134 -1.66 3.92 -1.13
CA LEU A 134 -0.72 3.88 -0.01
C LEU A 134 -0.28 2.43 0.17
N PHE A 135 0.93 2.11 -0.25
CA PHE A 135 1.51 0.79 -0.03
C PHE A 135 2.28 0.75 1.29
N SER A 136 2.23 -0.39 1.96
CA SER A 136 2.94 -0.59 3.22
C SER A 136 4.45 -0.65 3.00
N ASP A 137 4.87 -1.32 1.94
CA ASP A 137 6.26 -1.38 1.52
C ASP A 137 6.47 -0.55 0.24
N ALA A 138 7.33 0.47 0.36
CA ALA A 138 7.70 1.30 -0.76
C ALA A 138 8.65 0.56 -1.71
N GLU A 139 9.47 -0.35 -1.20
CA GLU A 139 10.46 -1.07 -1.98
C GLU A 139 9.82 -2.01 -3.00
N GLU A 140 8.74 -2.70 -2.61
CA GLU A 140 7.97 -3.55 -3.53
C GLU A 140 7.35 -2.78 -4.69
N THR A 141 7.12 -1.47 -4.53
CA THR A 141 6.50 -0.65 -5.58
C THR A 141 7.50 -0.19 -6.64
N PHE A 142 8.79 -0.08 -6.32
CA PHE A 142 9.80 0.40 -7.28
C PHE A 142 9.95 -0.49 -8.51
N GLY A 143 9.88 -1.79 -8.33
CA GLY A 143 9.92 -2.76 -9.46
C GLY A 143 8.64 -2.83 -10.31
N LEU A 144 7.64 -2.00 -10.00
CA LEU A 144 6.34 -1.97 -10.66
C LEU A 144 5.94 -0.56 -11.12
N GLN A 145 6.88 0.39 -11.13
CA GLN A 145 6.61 1.76 -11.58
C GLN A 145 6.26 1.81 -13.06
N CYS A 146 5.52 2.86 -13.44
CA CYS A 146 5.11 3.10 -14.81
C CYS A 146 6.24 3.81 -15.56
N ASP A 147 7.22 3.08 -16.05
CA ASP A 147 8.27 3.67 -16.87
C ASP A 147 7.86 3.66 -18.33
N GLU A 148 7.84 4.83 -18.95
CA GLU A 148 7.59 4.97 -20.39
C GLU A 148 8.76 4.40 -21.21
N ASP A 149 9.96 4.33 -20.64
CA ASP A 149 11.20 3.93 -21.35
C ASP A 149 11.78 2.56 -20.91
N GLY A 150 11.12 1.84 -20.00
CA GLY A 150 11.58 0.51 -19.54
C GLY A 150 12.92 0.51 -18.78
N GLN A 151 13.45 1.67 -18.41
CA GLN A 151 14.60 1.79 -17.53
C GLN A 151 14.14 1.71 -16.09
N ILE A 152 14.55 0.67 -15.40
CA ILE A 152 14.43 0.58 -13.95
C ILE A 152 15.39 1.64 -13.39
N CYS A 153 14.83 2.79 -12.96
CA CYS A 153 15.61 3.77 -12.23
C CYS A 153 16.22 3.09 -11.01
N GLU A 154 17.49 3.33 -10.75
CA GLU A 154 18.12 2.79 -9.55
C GLU A 154 17.32 3.24 -8.33
N LEU A 155 17.09 2.34 -7.40
CA LEU A 155 16.25 2.54 -6.20
C LEU A 155 16.65 3.79 -5.40
N LEU A 156 17.92 4.19 -5.51
CA LEU A 156 18.49 5.33 -4.81
C LEU A 156 18.11 6.68 -5.43
N ASP A 157 17.74 6.71 -6.72
CA ASP A 157 17.39 7.94 -7.43
C ASP A 157 15.88 8.21 -7.48
N SER A 158 15.07 7.28 -6.95
CA SER A 158 13.62 7.43 -6.92
C SER A 158 13.16 8.17 -5.66
N ASP A 159 12.14 9.02 -5.81
CA ASP A 159 11.54 9.74 -4.69
C ASP A 159 10.90 8.75 -3.70
N PHE A 160 11.35 8.81 -2.45
CA PHE A 160 10.74 8.01 -1.40
C PHE A 160 9.34 8.55 -1.07
N PRO A 161 8.28 7.71 -1.12
CA PRO A 161 6.89 8.17 -1.00
C PRO A 161 6.53 8.52 0.45
N LEU A 162 7.04 9.66 0.91
CA LEU A 162 6.79 10.19 2.24
C LEU A 162 6.84 11.72 2.22
N GLU A 163 5.86 12.34 2.86
CA GLU A 163 5.84 13.78 3.08
C GLU A 163 7.09 14.22 3.86
N SER A 164 7.75 15.30 3.44
CA SER A 164 8.99 15.81 4.05
C SER A 164 8.85 16.09 5.55
N ALA A 165 7.68 16.52 6.00
CA ALA A 165 7.38 16.75 7.41
C ALA A 165 7.41 15.47 8.27
N LEU A 166 7.31 14.29 7.66
CA LEU A 166 7.33 13.00 8.36
C LEU A 166 8.71 12.34 8.36
N VAL A 167 9.67 12.88 7.62
CA VAL A 167 11.04 12.35 7.57
C VAL A 167 11.75 12.45 8.93
N PRO A 168 11.74 13.59 9.65
CA PRO A 168 12.40 13.69 10.95
C PRO A 168 11.88 12.66 11.97
N PRO A 169 10.56 12.52 12.22
CA PRO A 169 10.06 11.50 13.14
C PRO A 169 10.35 10.06 12.68
N LEU A 170 10.40 9.81 11.37
CA LEU A 170 10.80 8.50 10.85
C LEU A 170 12.25 8.18 11.24
N VAL A 171 13.16 9.11 10.99
CA VAL A 171 14.59 8.95 11.32
C VAL A 171 14.77 8.74 12.83
N GLU A 172 14.07 9.51 13.65
CA GLU A 172 14.12 9.36 15.11
C GLU A 172 13.73 7.95 15.57
N LEU A 173 12.62 7.41 15.03
CA LEU A 173 12.16 6.07 15.38
C LEU A 173 13.14 4.98 14.92
N VAL A 174 13.69 5.10 13.70
CA VAL A 174 14.66 4.15 13.18
C VAL A 174 15.95 4.18 14.01
N VAL A 175 16.47 5.37 14.31
CA VAL A 175 17.68 5.53 15.13
C VAL A 175 17.47 5.00 16.55
N LYS A 176 16.30 5.26 17.13
CA LYS A 176 15.94 4.74 18.46
C LYS A 176 15.92 3.20 18.49
N GLU A 177 15.37 2.56 17.46
CA GLU A 177 15.36 1.10 17.36
C GLU A 177 16.77 0.53 17.18
N LEU A 178 17.59 1.16 16.33
CA LEU A 178 18.98 0.74 16.10
C LEU A 178 19.87 0.91 17.33
N ARG A 179 19.64 1.96 18.11
CA ARG A 179 20.37 2.21 19.37
C ARG A 179 19.85 1.37 20.54
N GLY A 180 18.63 0.86 20.43
CA GLY A 180 17.97 -0.11 21.30
C GLY A 180 18.46 -0.16 22.76
N PRO A 181 18.81 -1.35 23.24
CA PRO A 181 19.13 -1.57 24.65
C PRO A 181 20.46 -0.94 25.13
N GLU A 182 21.34 -0.50 24.23
CA GLU A 182 22.62 0.11 24.62
C GLU A 182 22.46 1.46 25.34
N TYR A 183 21.31 2.10 25.21
CA TYR A 183 20.98 3.38 25.86
C TYR A 183 19.87 3.29 26.89
N SER A 184 19.54 2.12 27.35
CA SER A 184 18.75 1.98 28.57
C SER A 184 19.71 2.29 29.73
N PRO A 185 19.64 3.46 30.37
CA PRO A 185 20.57 3.73 31.45
C PRO A 185 20.29 2.73 32.56
N GLU A 186 21.28 1.89 32.86
CA GLU A 186 21.28 0.99 34.02
C GLU A 186 21.10 1.78 35.33
N ASP A 187 21.35 3.06 35.25
CA ASP A 187 21.37 4.01 36.39
C ASP A 187 20.02 4.30 37.05
N LYS A 188 18.90 4.07 36.37
CA LYS A 188 17.60 4.39 36.99
C LYS A 188 17.18 3.50 38.15
N VAL A 189 17.84 2.36 38.29
CA VAL A 189 17.53 1.40 39.37
C VAL A 189 18.47 1.61 40.57
N ASN A 190 19.67 2.13 40.37
CA ASN A 190 20.64 2.29 41.45
C ASN A 190 20.46 3.56 42.29
N ASP A 191 20.12 4.68 41.69
CA ASP A 191 19.99 5.94 42.41
C ASP A 191 18.86 5.93 43.45
N ALA A 192 17.82 5.17 43.23
CA ALA A 192 16.73 5.05 44.19
C ALA A 192 17.08 4.15 45.40
N ASN A 193 17.98 3.20 45.23
CA ASN A 193 18.38 2.30 46.33
C ASN A 193 19.53 2.85 47.16
N ASP A 194 20.47 3.57 46.58
CA ASP A 194 21.57 4.16 47.31
C ASP A 194 21.12 5.28 48.26
N ASN A 195 20.13 6.04 47.86
CA ASN A 195 19.57 7.10 48.70
C ASN A 195 18.74 6.57 49.88
N LEU A 196 18.12 5.40 49.76
CA LEU A 196 17.34 4.79 50.84
C LEU A 196 18.21 4.10 51.88
N SER A 197 19.35 3.55 51.50
CA SER A 197 20.27 2.91 52.45
C SER A 197 21.03 3.92 53.34
N ASN A 198 21.23 5.13 52.88
CA ASN A 198 21.91 6.19 53.60
C ASN A 198 20.99 6.93 54.62
N VAL A 199 19.69 6.79 54.51
CA VAL A 199 18.73 7.44 55.44
C VAL A 199 18.42 6.54 56.65
N SER A 200 18.70 5.25 56.62
CA SER A 200 18.36 4.31 57.67
C SER A 200 19.46 4.13 58.74
N THR A 201 20.57 4.85 58.62
CA THR A 201 21.73 4.70 59.55
C THR A 201 22.06 5.94 60.37
N LYS A 202 21.05 6.76 60.70
CA LYS A 202 21.24 7.81 61.72
C LYS A 202 20.13 7.81 62.76
#